data_5196241bfbf64efdb893aa940dd5a86f
#
_entry.id   5196241bfbf64efdb893aa940dd5a86f
#
_cell.length_a   1.000
_cell.length_b   1.000
_cell.length_c   1.000
_cell.angle_alpha   90.00
_cell.angle_beta   90.00
_cell.angle_gamma   90.00
#
_symmetry.space_group_name_H-M   'P 1'
#
loop_
_entity.id
_entity.type
_entity.pdbx_description
1 polymer ?
#
loop_
_entity_poly.entity_id
_entity_poly.type
_entity_poly.pdbx_seq_one_letter_code
_entity_poly.pdbx_strand_id
1 'polypeptide(L)'
;MCYTIPALVEDVNKGIATISYFGERKQAFCEFVHLNPGDYVYAQGGYVVEKILPAQAQKTLKAWKDVFFELRKIDAVSAALDSSDVSSDRLLQKILERARKGITLSKEEALYILGLKDEHNQLLVRRTANYLRQQYHNNSCCVHGILEISNICVRNCAYCGISSSSCVKRYRMSLDEIMAAAGEAINKFGFKSLVLQSGEECGYSIDELANIVASLKNKFPVLIFISFGEIGVKGLRQMYDAGSRGLLLRFETSNPALYEKLHLGSKLDSRIDHLKAAYEMGYLIVTGGLIGLPGASNDDLVNDIILTSSLHAEMFSFGPFLPHPDTLLANFPAPSEQDVLGVLSLARLMCAEKAKILITTAYETLSSSARENGLMSGGNSIMVNVTPLKYRSLYNIYPHRAHENQTVAQQVRQALSMLKSFGRGPTDLGS
;
A
#
# COMPACT_ATOMS: atom_id res chain seq x y z
N MET A 1 -3.94 -19.46 7.16
CA MET A 1 -2.71 -19.24 6.37
C MET A 1 -2.05 -17.99 6.91
N CYS A 2 -0.78 -18.04 7.27
CA CYS A 2 -0.04 -16.82 7.64
C CYS A 2 0.25 -16.03 6.38
N TYR A 3 0.21 -14.68 6.45
CA TYR A 3 0.57 -13.77 5.36
C TYR A 3 2.09 -13.62 5.18
N THR A 4 2.87 -14.53 5.76
CA THR A 4 4.33 -14.57 5.67
C THR A 4 4.80 -16.00 5.64
N ILE A 5 5.84 -16.25 4.85
CA ILE A 5 6.55 -17.54 4.81
C ILE A 5 7.72 -17.44 5.78
N PRO A 6 7.94 -18.46 6.64
CA PRO A 6 9.15 -18.49 7.48
C PRO A 6 10.40 -18.45 6.64
N ALA A 7 11.36 -17.59 7.03
CA ALA A 7 12.66 -17.51 6.38
C ALA A 7 13.77 -17.97 7.33
N LEU A 8 14.76 -18.64 6.79
CA LEU A 8 15.99 -19.01 7.49
C LEU A 8 16.95 -17.82 7.50
N VAL A 9 17.52 -17.49 8.65
CA VAL A 9 18.61 -16.52 8.76
C VAL A 9 19.90 -17.19 8.34
N GLU A 10 20.50 -16.72 7.24
CA GLU A 10 21.77 -17.24 6.72
C GLU A 10 22.97 -16.50 7.32
N ASP A 11 22.84 -15.19 7.50
CA ASP A 11 23.89 -14.33 8.04
C ASP A 11 23.26 -13.10 8.74
N VAL A 12 24.00 -12.50 9.67
CA VAL A 12 23.65 -11.25 10.34
C VAL A 12 24.86 -10.34 10.38
N ASN A 13 24.75 -9.17 9.76
CA ASN A 13 25.82 -8.18 9.73
C ASN A 13 25.27 -6.77 9.99
N LYS A 14 25.79 -6.09 11.01
CA LYS A 14 25.46 -4.69 11.37
C LYS A 14 23.93 -4.40 11.43
N GLY A 15 23.16 -5.31 12.04
CA GLY A 15 21.72 -5.12 12.20
C GLY A 15 20.88 -5.46 10.97
N ILE A 16 21.51 -6.04 9.93
CA ILE A 16 20.85 -6.55 8.73
C ILE A 16 21.03 -8.06 8.68
N ALA A 17 19.93 -8.80 8.59
CA ALA A 17 19.93 -10.24 8.39
C ALA A 17 19.72 -10.57 6.92
N THR A 18 20.52 -11.50 6.38
CA THR A 18 20.24 -12.16 5.11
C THR A 18 19.34 -13.34 5.41
N ILE A 19 18.15 -13.34 4.85
CA ILE A 19 17.10 -14.35 5.10
C ILE A 19 16.69 -15.03 3.80
N SER A 20 16.32 -16.31 3.87
CA SER A 20 15.94 -17.08 2.69
C SER A 20 14.79 -18.05 2.93
N TYR A 21 13.98 -18.28 1.89
CA TYR A 21 13.02 -19.36 1.78
C TYR A 21 12.85 -19.78 0.32
N PHE A 22 12.72 -21.05 0.04
CA PHE A 22 12.48 -21.65 -1.28
C PHE A 22 13.35 -21.10 -2.44
N GLY A 23 14.60 -20.70 -2.15
CA GLY A 23 15.51 -20.10 -3.12
C GLY A 23 15.41 -18.58 -3.27
N GLU A 24 14.41 -17.94 -2.68
CA GLU A 24 14.36 -16.49 -2.54
C GLU A 24 15.30 -16.04 -1.42
N ARG A 25 16.11 -15.02 -1.68
CA ARG A 25 17.08 -14.47 -0.73
C ARG A 25 16.90 -12.97 -0.63
N LYS A 26 16.72 -12.45 0.60
CA LYS A 26 16.42 -11.04 0.88
C LYS A 26 17.19 -10.55 2.10
N GLN A 27 17.33 -9.23 2.20
CA GLN A 27 17.85 -8.57 3.39
C GLN A 27 16.69 -8.02 4.23
N ALA A 28 16.85 -8.05 5.55
CA ALA A 28 15.88 -7.50 6.47
C ALA A 28 16.57 -6.91 7.71
N PHE A 29 16.09 -5.75 8.16
CA PHE A 29 16.53 -5.13 9.40
C PHE A 29 16.09 -5.96 10.61
N CYS A 30 17.00 -6.20 11.55
CA CYS A 30 16.74 -6.98 12.78
C CYS A 30 16.76 -6.12 14.05
N GLU A 31 16.23 -4.91 13.99
CA GLU A 31 16.21 -3.97 15.11
C GLU A 31 15.40 -4.46 16.31
N PHE A 32 14.36 -5.24 16.08
CA PHE A 32 13.40 -5.66 17.13
C PHE A 32 13.73 -7.01 17.74
N VAL A 33 14.63 -7.79 17.14
CA VAL A 33 14.87 -9.19 17.50
C VAL A 33 16.36 -9.51 17.40
N HIS A 34 16.91 -10.09 18.45
CA HIS A 34 18.29 -10.61 18.37
C HIS A 34 18.32 -11.92 17.60
N LEU A 35 19.16 -11.99 16.58
CA LEU A 35 19.25 -13.11 15.64
C LEU A 35 20.64 -13.68 15.54
N ASN A 36 20.68 -14.99 15.28
CA ASN A 36 21.90 -15.72 14.91
C ASN A 36 21.65 -16.48 13.59
N PRO A 37 22.70 -16.76 12.80
CA PRO A 37 22.58 -17.69 11.68
C PRO A 37 21.98 -19.04 12.13
N GLY A 38 21.05 -19.57 11.32
CA GLY A 38 20.28 -20.76 11.66
C GLY A 38 18.93 -20.50 12.32
N ASP A 39 18.64 -19.28 12.77
CA ASP A 39 17.33 -18.91 13.30
C ASP A 39 16.27 -18.88 12.18
N TYR A 40 15.02 -19.10 12.54
CA TYR A 40 13.88 -18.88 11.66
C TYR A 40 13.09 -17.67 12.09
N VAL A 41 12.65 -16.88 11.08
CA VAL A 41 11.99 -15.60 11.31
C VAL A 41 10.78 -15.41 10.41
N TYR A 42 9.87 -14.53 10.84
CA TYR A 42 8.96 -13.84 9.96
C TYR A 42 9.50 -12.43 9.68
N ALA A 43 9.53 -12.05 8.42
CA ALA A 43 9.87 -10.70 7.99
C ALA A 43 8.72 -10.08 7.19
N GLN A 44 8.58 -8.76 7.29
CA GLN A 44 7.56 -7.99 6.61
C GLN A 44 8.11 -6.60 6.26
N GLY A 45 7.96 -6.16 5.00
CA GLY A 45 8.42 -4.84 4.57
C GLY A 45 9.92 -4.60 4.81
N GLY A 46 10.76 -5.62 4.71
CA GLY A 46 12.20 -5.50 4.98
C GLY A 46 12.57 -5.45 6.47
N TYR A 47 11.65 -5.75 7.39
CA TYR A 47 11.94 -5.85 8.83
C TYR A 47 11.64 -7.25 9.35
N VAL A 48 12.54 -7.79 10.17
CA VAL A 48 12.24 -8.99 10.97
C VAL A 48 11.29 -8.61 12.08
N VAL A 49 10.11 -9.23 12.08
CA VAL A 49 9.06 -8.93 13.08
C VAL A 49 8.99 -9.96 14.19
N GLU A 50 9.41 -11.20 13.93
CA GLU A 50 9.31 -12.31 14.90
C GLU A 50 10.38 -13.38 14.64
N LYS A 51 10.99 -13.88 15.71
CA LYS A 51 11.77 -15.13 15.72
C LYS A 51 10.85 -16.28 16.09
N ILE A 52 10.88 -17.37 15.35
CA ILE A 52 9.97 -18.52 15.53
C ILE A 52 10.74 -19.80 15.84
N LEU A 53 10.08 -20.73 16.51
CA LEU A 53 10.67 -22.01 16.84
C LEU A 53 10.96 -22.84 15.56
N PRO A 54 12.13 -23.48 15.45
CA PRO A 54 12.49 -24.27 14.26
C PRO A 54 11.45 -25.29 13.85
N ALA A 55 10.85 -26.02 14.82
CA ALA A 55 9.80 -27.00 14.55
C ALA A 55 8.54 -26.38 13.93
N GLN A 56 8.15 -25.18 14.39
CA GLN A 56 7.02 -24.43 13.83
C GLN A 56 7.35 -23.93 12.41
N ALA A 57 8.55 -23.40 12.21
CA ALA A 57 9.01 -22.93 10.91
C ALA A 57 9.01 -24.05 9.88
N GLN A 58 9.62 -25.19 10.20
CA GLN A 58 9.71 -26.35 9.32
C GLN A 58 8.33 -26.91 8.96
N LYS A 59 7.40 -27.01 9.94
CA LYS A 59 6.01 -27.41 9.69
C LYS A 59 5.32 -26.45 8.71
N THR A 60 5.50 -25.16 8.90
CA THR A 60 4.91 -24.12 8.03
C THR A 60 5.54 -24.13 6.64
N LEU A 61 6.89 -24.23 6.54
CA LEU A 61 7.60 -24.35 5.26
C LEU A 61 7.17 -25.58 4.48
N LYS A 62 7.01 -26.73 5.15
CA LYS A 62 6.51 -27.95 4.51
C LYS A 62 5.11 -27.76 3.92
N ALA A 63 4.20 -27.10 4.67
CA ALA A 63 2.85 -26.80 4.20
C ALA A 63 2.81 -25.80 3.02
N TRP A 64 3.78 -24.88 2.97
CA TRP A 64 3.88 -23.90 1.90
C TRP A 64 4.55 -24.41 0.63
N LYS A 65 5.46 -25.39 0.73
CA LYS A 65 6.37 -25.76 -0.36
C LYS A 65 5.64 -26.01 -1.69
N ASP A 66 4.70 -26.93 -1.69
CA ASP A 66 4.01 -27.32 -2.92
C ASP A 66 3.09 -26.18 -3.41
N VAL A 67 2.37 -25.54 -2.49
CA VAL A 67 1.50 -24.40 -2.79
C VAL A 67 2.29 -23.22 -3.36
N PHE A 68 3.47 -22.92 -2.80
CA PHE A 68 4.31 -21.81 -3.26
C PHE A 68 4.74 -21.98 -4.71
N PHE A 69 5.23 -23.17 -5.09
CA PHE A 69 5.67 -23.42 -6.46
C PHE A 69 4.51 -23.50 -7.46
N GLU A 70 3.36 -24.03 -7.04
CA GLU A 70 2.14 -24.01 -7.85
C GLU A 70 1.69 -22.57 -8.14
N LEU A 71 1.59 -21.72 -7.10
CA LEU A 71 1.22 -20.31 -7.24
C LEU A 71 2.20 -19.57 -8.15
N ARG A 72 3.51 -19.78 -7.96
CA ARG A 72 4.55 -19.16 -8.79
C ARG A 72 4.42 -19.54 -10.27
N LYS A 73 4.08 -20.79 -10.55
CA LYS A 73 3.83 -21.25 -11.93
C LYS A 73 2.60 -20.59 -12.55
N ILE A 74 1.49 -20.52 -11.80
CA ILE A 74 0.25 -19.86 -12.26
C ILE A 74 0.53 -18.38 -12.58
N ASP A 75 1.19 -17.67 -11.67
CA ASP A 75 1.54 -16.26 -11.85
C ASP A 75 2.46 -16.03 -13.05
N ALA A 76 3.48 -16.86 -13.22
CA ALA A 76 4.41 -16.75 -14.34
C ALA A 76 3.70 -16.92 -15.71
N VAL A 77 2.79 -17.87 -15.80
CA VAL A 77 1.98 -18.07 -17.02
C VAL A 77 1.04 -16.89 -17.25
N SER A 78 0.37 -16.41 -16.19
CA SER A 78 -0.58 -15.29 -16.28
C SER A 78 0.07 -13.95 -16.63
N ALA A 79 1.34 -13.75 -16.24
CA ALA A 79 2.09 -12.52 -16.52
C ALA A 79 2.91 -12.59 -17.83
N ALA A 80 3.01 -13.75 -18.45
CA ALA A 80 3.79 -13.91 -19.69
C ALA A 80 3.18 -13.08 -20.83
N LEU A 81 4.07 -12.49 -21.62
CA LEU A 81 3.70 -11.83 -22.88
C LEU A 81 3.88 -12.85 -24.02
N ASP A 82 3.02 -12.79 -25.01
CA ASP A 82 3.06 -13.66 -26.18
C ASP A 82 3.20 -12.85 -27.49
N SER A 83 3.19 -13.53 -28.63
CA SER A 83 3.35 -12.91 -29.94
C SER A 83 2.19 -11.99 -30.37
N SER A 84 1.04 -12.07 -29.69
CA SER A 84 -0.10 -11.17 -29.92
C SER A 84 0.02 -9.85 -29.12
N ASP A 85 0.96 -9.79 -28.16
CA ASP A 85 1.24 -8.59 -27.36
C ASP A 85 2.09 -7.56 -28.13
N VAL A 86 1.62 -7.18 -29.31
CA VAL A 86 2.27 -6.24 -30.22
C VAL A 86 1.32 -5.12 -30.58
N SER A 87 1.78 -3.89 -30.47
CA SER A 87 1.03 -2.72 -30.93
C SER A 87 1.35 -2.40 -32.40
N SER A 88 0.32 -2.05 -33.17
CA SER A 88 0.49 -1.42 -34.49
C SER A 88 1.02 0.01 -34.40
N ASP A 89 0.88 0.63 -33.22
CA ASP A 89 1.49 1.91 -32.88
C ASP A 89 2.98 1.73 -32.61
N ARG A 90 3.80 2.14 -33.56
CA ARG A 90 5.26 1.98 -33.51
C ARG A 90 5.92 2.72 -32.34
N LEU A 91 5.33 3.85 -31.90
CA LEU A 91 5.88 4.60 -30.78
C LEU A 91 5.62 3.85 -29.47
N LEU A 92 4.37 3.43 -29.23
CA LEU A 92 4.03 2.62 -28.07
C LEU A 92 4.86 1.34 -28.00
N GLN A 93 5.00 0.62 -29.13
CA GLN A 93 5.80 -0.60 -29.17
C GLN A 93 7.25 -0.35 -28.69
N LYS A 94 7.89 0.72 -29.17
CA LYS A 94 9.26 1.10 -28.73
C LYS A 94 9.31 1.46 -27.25
N ILE A 95 8.31 2.18 -26.73
CA ILE A 95 8.22 2.55 -25.32
C ILE A 95 8.14 1.29 -24.45
N LEU A 96 7.24 0.35 -24.78
CA LEU A 96 7.06 -0.89 -24.03
C LEU A 96 8.29 -1.81 -24.09
N GLU A 97 8.97 -1.88 -25.23
CA GLU A 97 10.24 -2.61 -25.37
C GLU A 97 11.36 -2.03 -24.50
N ARG A 98 11.45 -0.70 -24.39
CA ARG A 98 12.40 -0.03 -23.50
C ARG A 98 12.07 -0.31 -22.05
N ALA A 99 10.79 -0.19 -21.65
CA ALA A 99 10.35 -0.50 -20.30
C ALA A 99 10.71 -1.95 -19.89
N ARG A 100 10.48 -2.92 -20.80
CA ARG A 100 10.86 -4.34 -20.58
C ARG A 100 12.36 -4.55 -20.37
N LYS A 101 13.21 -3.67 -20.91
CA LYS A 101 14.67 -3.69 -20.73
C LYS A 101 15.12 -2.92 -19.48
N GLY A 102 14.20 -2.45 -18.63
CA GLY A 102 14.51 -1.65 -17.45
C GLY A 102 14.94 -0.21 -17.75
N ILE A 103 14.69 0.28 -18.97
CA ILE A 103 15.02 1.67 -19.34
C ILE A 103 13.88 2.58 -18.84
N THR A 104 14.24 3.53 -18.00
CA THR A 104 13.30 4.53 -17.46
C THR A 104 12.60 5.30 -18.57
N LEU A 105 11.30 5.47 -18.48
CA LEU A 105 10.50 6.25 -19.41
C LEU A 105 10.72 7.75 -19.21
N SER A 106 10.75 8.51 -20.31
CA SER A 106 10.73 9.98 -20.23
C SER A 106 9.33 10.48 -19.84
N LYS A 107 9.25 11.76 -19.44
CA LYS A 107 7.96 12.41 -19.13
C LYS A 107 7.03 12.42 -20.34
N GLU A 108 7.56 12.66 -21.54
CA GLU A 108 6.81 12.66 -22.80
C GLU A 108 6.25 11.28 -23.13
N GLU A 109 7.04 10.23 -22.92
CA GLU A 109 6.59 8.83 -23.07
C GLU A 109 5.49 8.46 -22.07
N ALA A 110 5.62 8.93 -20.83
CA ALA A 110 4.60 8.74 -19.78
C ALA A 110 3.29 9.46 -20.14
N LEU A 111 3.37 10.70 -20.60
CA LEU A 111 2.20 11.46 -21.08
C LEU A 111 1.54 10.80 -22.30
N TYR A 112 2.35 10.25 -23.21
CA TYR A 112 1.86 9.50 -24.35
C TYR A 112 1.03 8.29 -23.91
N ILE A 113 1.51 7.51 -22.94
CA ILE A 113 0.80 6.36 -22.39
C ILE A 113 -0.53 6.77 -21.75
N LEU A 114 -0.57 7.82 -20.92
CA LEU A 114 -1.82 8.31 -20.31
C LEU A 114 -2.79 8.92 -21.33
N GLY A 115 -2.30 9.34 -22.49
CA GLY A 115 -3.10 9.86 -23.60
C GLY A 115 -3.78 8.80 -24.47
N LEU A 116 -3.43 7.52 -24.33
CA LEU A 116 -3.96 6.43 -25.16
C LEU A 116 -5.47 6.29 -24.99
N LYS A 117 -6.19 6.16 -26.14
CA LYS A 117 -7.65 5.95 -26.16
C LYS A 117 -8.05 4.59 -26.69
N ASP A 118 -7.16 3.95 -27.44
CA ASP A 118 -7.39 2.62 -27.99
C ASP A 118 -7.29 1.55 -26.90
N GLU A 119 -8.33 0.73 -26.76
CA GLU A 119 -8.44 -0.29 -25.71
C GLU A 119 -7.37 -1.38 -25.82
N HIS A 120 -7.00 -1.77 -27.04
CA HIS A 120 -5.95 -2.76 -27.27
C HIS A 120 -4.60 -2.23 -26.79
N ASN A 121 -4.25 -1.00 -27.12
CA ASN A 121 -3.02 -0.37 -26.67
C ASN A 121 -2.99 -0.18 -25.13
N GLN A 122 -4.11 0.20 -24.52
CA GLN A 122 -4.24 0.26 -23.06
C GLN A 122 -4.05 -1.13 -22.43
N LEU A 123 -4.60 -2.19 -23.03
CA LEU A 123 -4.41 -3.56 -22.55
C LEU A 123 -2.94 -3.99 -22.64
N LEU A 124 -2.23 -3.65 -23.71
CA LEU A 124 -0.80 -3.95 -23.87
C LEU A 124 0.04 -3.26 -22.79
N VAL A 125 -0.28 -2.02 -22.44
CA VAL A 125 0.35 -1.29 -21.31
C VAL A 125 0.14 -2.05 -20.01
N ARG A 126 -1.10 -2.47 -19.71
CA ARG A 126 -1.43 -3.23 -18.48
C ARG A 126 -0.72 -4.59 -18.44
N ARG A 127 -0.73 -5.34 -19.54
CA ARG A 127 -0.02 -6.63 -19.62
C ARG A 127 1.49 -6.46 -19.43
N THR A 128 2.09 -5.44 -20.05
CA THR A 128 3.52 -5.11 -19.85
C THR A 128 3.81 -4.73 -18.40
N ALA A 129 2.93 -3.97 -17.77
CA ALA A 129 3.06 -3.62 -16.34
C ALA A 129 3.00 -4.87 -15.44
N ASN A 130 2.08 -5.80 -15.70
CA ASN A 130 2.00 -7.07 -14.96
C ASN A 130 3.23 -7.97 -15.21
N TYR A 131 3.73 -8.01 -16.44
CA TYR A 131 4.98 -8.70 -16.76
C TYR A 131 6.15 -8.14 -15.95
N LEU A 132 6.34 -6.82 -15.91
CA LEU A 132 7.40 -6.17 -15.12
C LEU A 132 7.24 -6.43 -13.62
N ARG A 133 6.01 -6.36 -13.10
CA ARG A 133 5.74 -6.73 -11.71
C ARG A 133 6.22 -8.17 -11.43
N GLN A 134 5.93 -9.11 -12.33
CA GLN A 134 6.35 -10.51 -12.15
C GLN A 134 7.87 -10.65 -12.20
N GLN A 135 8.56 -9.95 -13.11
CA GLN A 135 10.01 -10.01 -13.24
C GLN A 135 10.75 -9.50 -11.99
N TYR A 136 10.26 -8.42 -11.37
CA TYR A 136 10.95 -7.77 -10.25
C TYR A 136 10.44 -8.20 -8.86
N HIS A 137 9.18 -8.62 -8.75
CA HIS A 137 8.55 -8.94 -7.47
C HIS A 137 8.06 -10.40 -7.38
N ASN A 138 8.37 -11.22 -8.37
CA ASN A 138 7.85 -12.60 -8.46
C ASN A 138 6.33 -12.61 -8.24
N ASN A 139 5.79 -13.65 -7.59
CA ASN A 139 4.37 -13.74 -7.28
C ASN A 139 3.96 -13.12 -5.93
N SER A 140 4.79 -12.27 -5.34
CA SER A 140 4.47 -11.67 -4.04
C SER A 140 3.36 -10.62 -4.16
N CYS A 141 2.47 -10.60 -3.18
CA CYS A 141 1.47 -9.57 -2.96
C CYS A 141 1.42 -9.20 -1.48
N CYS A 142 1.78 -7.97 -1.18
CA CYS A 142 1.77 -7.46 0.18
C CYS A 142 0.34 -7.30 0.69
N VAL A 143 0.04 -7.82 1.89
CA VAL A 143 -1.29 -7.70 2.51
C VAL A 143 -1.17 -7.07 3.88
N HIS A 144 -1.66 -5.83 4.01
CA HIS A 144 -1.68 -5.11 5.28
C HIS A 144 -3.08 -5.10 5.91
N GLY A 145 -3.13 -5.16 7.24
CA GLY A 145 -4.35 -4.81 7.98
C GLY A 145 -4.43 -3.28 8.16
N ILE A 146 -5.61 -2.68 7.98
CA ILE A 146 -5.84 -1.28 8.29
C ILE A 146 -6.85 -1.17 9.44
N LEU A 147 -6.45 -0.45 10.51
CA LEU A 147 -7.26 -0.21 11.70
C LEU A 147 -7.50 1.28 11.86
N GLU A 148 -8.74 1.70 11.63
CA GLU A 148 -9.20 3.08 11.69
C GLU A 148 -9.58 3.43 13.13
N ILE A 149 -8.66 4.05 13.88
CA ILE A 149 -8.79 4.24 15.34
C ILE A 149 -9.62 5.47 15.74
N SER A 150 -9.77 6.46 14.83
CA SER A 150 -10.59 7.66 15.05
C SER A 150 -10.95 8.32 13.72
N ASN A 151 -12.16 8.91 13.63
CA ASN A 151 -12.58 9.76 12.51
C ASN A 151 -12.58 11.25 12.86
N ILE A 152 -12.05 11.64 14.01
CA ILE A 152 -11.88 13.05 14.37
C ILE A 152 -10.77 13.63 13.51
N CYS A 153 -11.02 14.75 12.83
CA CYS A 153 -10.04 15.42 11.99
C CYS A 153 -10.24 16.94 12.08
N VAL A 154 -9.13 17.68 12.21
CA VAL A 154 -9.14 19.15 12.22
C VAL A 154 -9.04 19.75 10.83
N ARG A 155 -8.62 18.95 9.82
CA ARG A 155 -8.47 19.42 8.44
C ARG A 155 -9.81 19.56 7.75
N ASN A 156 -9.94 20.58 6.90
CA ASN A 156 -11.11 20.84 6.09
C ASN A 156 -10.85 20.55 4.61
N CYS A 157 -10.46 19.29 4.32
CA CYS A 157 -10.19 18.86 2.94
C CYS A 157 -11.48 18.85 2.13
N ALA A 158 -11.45 19.47 0.94
CA ALA A 158 -12.61 19.73 0.09
C ALA A 158 -13.33 18.47 -0.45
N TYR A 159 -12.73 17.28 -0.28
CA TYR A 159 -13.19 16.00 -0.81
C TYR A 159 -13.51 14.95 0.28
N CYS A 160 -13.16 15.20 1.54
CA CYS A 160 -13.13 14.17 2.57
C CYS A 160 -14.36 14.22 3.48
N GLY A 161 -15.12 13.13 3.55
CA GLY A 161 -16.34 13.04 4.36
C GLY A 161 -16.11 13.04 5.87
N ILE A 162 -14.85 12.97 6.36
CA ILE A 162 -14.51 13.17 7.78
C ILE A 162 -13.83 14.51 8.03
N SER A 163 -13.85 15.45 7.08
CA SER A 163 -13.33 16.80 7.26
C SER A 163 -13.94 17.49 8.50
N SER A 164 -13.28 18.52 9.02
CA SER A 164 -13.74 19.24 10.22
C SER A 164 -15.16 19.84 10.06
N SER A 165 -15.54 20.20 8.83
CA SER A 165 -16.87 20.71 8.48
C SER A 165 -17.95 19.63 8.32
N SER A 166 -17.59 18.34 8.29
CA SER A 166 -18.54 17.24 8.15
C SER A 166 -19.34 16.99 9.41
N CYS A 167 -20.64 16.73 9.25
CA CYS A 167 -21.57 16.38 10.35
C CYS A 167 -21.52 14.89 10.74
N VAL A 168 -20.59 14.10 10.26
CA VAL A 168 -20.46 12.68 10.58
C VAL A 168 -20.31 12.47 12.08
N LYS A 169 -20.97 11.44 12.62
CA LYS A 169 -20.78 11.05 14.03
C LYS A 169 -19.32 10.72 14.30
N ARG A 170 -18.70 11.44 15.22
CA ARG A 170 -17.31 11.27 15.59
C ARG A 170 -17.12 10.12 16.57
N TYR A 171 -15.98 9.43 16.43
CA TYR A 171 -15.55 8.40 17.37
C TYR A 171 -14.04 8.44 17.59
N ARG A 172 -13.66 7.87 18.71
CA ARG A 172 -12.29 7.56 19.11
C ARG A 172 -12.32 6.21 19.83
N MET A 173 -11.52 5.25 19.43
CA MET A 173 -11.43 3.94 20.08
C MET A 173 -10.62 4.07 21.38
N SER A 174 -10.97 3.31 22.40
CA SER A 174 -10.11 3.16 23.58
C SER A 174 -8.87 2.31 23.26
N LEU A 175 -7.84 2.40 24.10
CA LEU A 175 -6.66 1.55 23.98
C LEU A 175 -7.03 0.06 24.00
N ASP A 176 -7.96 -0.35 24.86
CA ASP A 176 -8.39 -1.76 24.96
C ASP A 176 -9.09 -2.21 23.66
N GLU A 177 -9.91 -1.37 23.05
CA GLU A 177 -10.56 -1.69 21.77
C GLU A 177 -9.55 -1.81 20.64
N ILE A 178 -8.54 -0.94 20.60
CA ILE A 178 -7.44 -1.00 19.62
C ILE A 178 -6.64 -2.30 19.82
N MET A 179 -6.28 -2.62 21.05
CA MET A 179 -5.52 -3.82 21.41
C MET A 179 -6.30 -5.10 21.09
N ALA A 180 -7.61 -5.11 21.31
CA ALA A 180 -8.48 -6.24 21.00
C ALA A 180 -8.58 -6.46 19.47
N ALA A 181 -8.82 -5.40 18.70
CA ALA A 181 -8.93 -5.46 17.25
C ALA A 181 -7.59 -5.87 16.58
N ALA A 182 -6.47 -5.29 17.02
CA ALA A 182 -5.15 -5.67 16.57
C ALA A 182 -4.81 -7.12 16.95
N GLY A 183 -5.16 -7.55 18.17
CA GLY A 183 -4.96 -8.93 18.64
C GLY A 183 -5.74 -9.95 17.79
N GLU A 184 -6.98 -9.65 17.42
CA GLU A 184 -7.74 -10.49 16.50
C GLU A 184 -7.08 -10.55 15.11
N ALA A 185 -6.67 -9.41 14.57
CA ALA A 185 -6.01 -9.34 13.27
C ALA A 185 -4.69 -10.16 13.25
N ILE A 186 -3.86 -10.02 14.27
CA ILE A 186 -2.54 -10.66 14.33
C ILE A 186 -2.65 -12.14 14.70
N ASN A 187 -3.33 -12.46 15.80
CA ASN A 187 -3.32 -13.83 16.34
C ASN A 187 -4.28 -14.77 15.60
N LYS A 188 -5.45 -14.28 15.16
CA LYS A 188 -6.45 -15.10 14.48
C LYS A 188 -6.28 -15.12 12.97
N PHE A 189 -5.93 -13.98 12.37
CA PHE A 189 -5.83 -13.85 10.92
C PHE A 189 -4.38 -13.80 10.41
N GLY A 190 -3.38 -13.67 11.29
CA GLY A 190 -1.97 -13.82 10.94
C GLY A 190 -1.34 -12.59 10.30
N PHE A 191 -1.94 -11.38 10.42
CA PHE A 191 -1.33 -10.16 9.92
C PHE A 191 0.03 -9.91 10.59
N LYS A 192 1.03 -9.54 9.78
CA LYS A 192 2.37 -9.15 10.27
C LYS A 192 2.66 -7.67 10.03
N SER A 193 1.70 -6.95 9.44
CA SER A 193 1.74 -5.50 9.27
C SER A 193 0.37 -4.88 9.51
N LEU A 194 0.34 -3.78 10.25
CA LEU A 194 -0.86 -2.99 10.51
C LEU A 194 -0.61 -1.52 10.21
N VAL A 195 -1.57 -0.89 9.53
CA VAL A 195 -1.67 0.55 9.38
C VAL A 195 -2.66 1.05 10.44
N LEU A 196 -2.20 1.87 11.37
CA LEU A 196 -3.06 2.61 12.30
C LEU A 196 -3.47 3.91 11.63
N GLN A 197 -4.74 4.08 11.33
CA GLN A 197 -5.25 5.23 10.59
C GLN A 197 -6.23 6.06 11.41
N SER A 198 -6.16 7.38 11.26
CA SER A 198 -7.12 8.33 11.83
C SER A 198 -7.24 9.58 10.97
N GLY A 199 -8.11 10.50 11.37
CA GLY A 199 -7.97 11.90 10.94
C GLY A 199 -6.73 12.55 11.57
N GLU A 200 -6.40 13.76 11.14
CA GLU A 200 -5.31 14.55 11.69
C GLU A 200 -5.76 15.26 12.98
N GLU A 201 -4.87 15.34 13.99
CA GLU A 201 -5.23 15.76 15.36
C GLU A 201 -6.48 15.02 15.86
N CYS A 202 -6.41 13.72 15.82
CA CYS A 202 -7.52 12.76 15.87
C CYS A 202 -8.19 12.59 17.24
N GLY A 203 -8.07 13.57 18.11
CA GLY A 203 -8.59 13.51 19.48
C GLY A 203 -7.71 12.72 20.46
N TYR A 204 -6.51 12.30 20.03
CA TYR A 204 -5.45 11.79 20.88
C TYR A 204 -4.29 12.80 20.93
N SER A 205 -3.66 12.94 22.07
CA SER A 205 -2.36 13.59 22.16
C SER A 205 -1.28 12.73 21.50
N ILE A 206 -0.14 13.34 21.17
CA ILE A 206 1.01 12.60 20.62
C ILE A 206 1.49 11.52 21.61
N ASP A 207 1.47 11.80 22.92
CA ASP A 207 1.84 10.84 23.96
C ASP A 207 0.88 9.64 24.01
N GLU A 208 -0.42 9.87 23.84
CA GLU A 208 -1.40 8.78 23.76
C GLU A 208 -1.20 7.92 22.50
N LEU A 209 -0.92 8.53 21.34
CA LEU A 209 -0.59 7.81 20.10
C LEU A 209 0.69 6.99 20.24
N ALA A 210 1.73 7.57 20.88
CA ALA A 210 2.97 6.85 21.17
C ALA A 210 2.74 5.67 22.11
N ASN A 211 1.92 5.84 23.14
CA ASN A 211 1.54 4.75 24.05
C ASN A 211 0.76 3.64 23.33
N ILE A 212 -0.13 3.96 22.39
CA ILE A 212 -0.83 2.98 21.56
C ILE A 212 0.18 2.16 20.74
N VAL A 213 1.11 2.84 20.04
CA VAL A 213 2.14 2.18 19.24
C VAL A 213 3.03 1.28 20.10
N ALA A 214 3.54 1.79 21.23
CA ALA A 214 4.38 1.04 22.15
C ALA A 214 3.65 -0.18 22.74
N SER A 215 2.38 -0.02 23.15
CA SER A 215 1.56 -1.12 23.68
C SER A 215 1.36 -2.23 22.68
N LEU A 216 1.07 -1.88 21.42
CA LEU A 216 0.94 -2.85 20.33
C LEU A 216 2.26 -3.55 20.04
N LYS A 217 3.37 -2.79 19.98
CA LYS A 217 4.70 -3.33 19.67
C LYS A 217 5.21 -4.27 20.77
N ASN A 218 4.95 -3.93 22.04
CA ASN A 218 5.34 -4.75 23.18
C ASN A 218 4.53 -6.07 23.26
N LYS A 219 3.29 -6.07 22.79
CA LYS A 219 2.39 -7.23 22.89
C LYS A 219 2.40 -8.13 21.67
N PHE A 220 2.64 -7.57 20.48
CA PHE A 220 2.48 -8.28 19.23
C PHE A 220 3.69 -8.17 18.30
N PRO A 221 4.10 -9.27 17.64
CA PRO A 221 5.13 -9.27 16.61
C PRO A 221 4.57 -8.75 15.28
N VAL A 222 4.53 -7.41 15.14
CA VAL A 222 3.92 -6.74 13.99
C VAL A 222 4.72 -5.51 13.58
N LEU A 223 4.77 -5.25 12.27
CA LEU A 223 5.27 -4.02 11.69
C LEU A 223 4.13 -2.98 11.71
N ILE A 224 4.38 -1.80 12.28
CA ILE A 224 3.38 -0.76 12.45
C ILE A 224 3.67 0.39 11.50
N PHE A 225 2.67 0.72 10.67
CA PHE A 225 2.57 1.95 9.91
C PHE A 225 1.61 2.90 10.60
N ILE A 226 1.95 4.18 10.64
CA ILE A 226 1.05 5.23 11.13
C ILE A 226 0.48 6.04 9.97
N SER A 227 -0.77 6.49 10.10
CA SER A 227 -1.47 7.35 9.16
C SER A 227 -2.35 8.34 9.92
N PHE A 228 -1.70 9.31 10.59
CA PHE A 228 -2.31 10.28 11.51
C PHE A 228 -2.24 11.73 10.99
N GLY A 229 -1.94 11.91 9.68
CA GLY A 229 -1.71 13.21 9.09
C GLY A 229 -0.33 13.78 9.45
N GLU A 230 -0.21 15.10 9.46
CA GLU A 230 1.03 15.82 9.76
C GLU A 230 1.18 16.03 11.28
N ILE A 231 1.80 15.08 11.95
CA ILE A 231 2.03 15.11 13.42
C ILE A 231 3.31 15.88 13.83
N GLY A 232 3.98 16.51 12.87
CA GLY A 232 5.23 17.23 13.09
C GLY A 232 6.45 16.32 13.32
N VAL A 233 7.65 16.90 13.15
CA VAL A 233 8.93 16.15 13.24
C VAL A 233 9.11 15.52 14.64
N LYS A 234 8.71 16.23 15.70
CA LYS A 234 8.76 15.69 17.07
C LYS A 234 7.81 14.50 17.23
N GLY A 235 6.59 14.61 16.69
CA GLY A 235 5.62 13.50 16.72
C GLY A 235 6.13 12.29 15.94
N LEU A 236 6.72 12.49 14.75
CA LEU A 236 7.36 11.41 14.02
C LEU A 236 8.45 10.71 14.85
N ARG A 237 9.34 11.48 15.50
CA ARG A 237 10.39 10.91 16.35
C ARG A 237 9.79 10.07 17.49
N GLN A 238 8.78 10.60 18.16
CA GLN A 238 8.10 9.89 19.24
C GLN A 238 7.45 8.57 18.77
N MET A 239 6.79 8.57 17.59
CA MET A 239 6.23 7.35 17.02
C MET A 239 7.32 6.34 16.61
N TYR A 240 8.44 6.82 16.05
CA TYR A 240 9.58 5.97 15.69
C TYR A 240 10.17 5.28 16.92
N ASP A 241 10.41 6.06 17.98
CA ASP A 241 10.96 5.56 19.25
C ASP A 241 9.98 4.59 19.96
N ALA A 242 8.66 4.78 19.77
CA ALA A 242 7.63 3.84 20.22
C ALA A 242 7.57 2.54 19.41
N GLY A 243 8.24 2.45 18.25
CA GLY A 243 8.39 1.23 17.46
C GLY A 243 7.63 1.21 16.12
N SER A 244 7.05 2.32 15.65
CA SER A 244 6.54 2.39 14.27
C SER A 244 7.71 2.48 13.28
N ARG A 245 7.55 1.91 12.10
CA ARG A 245 8.56 1.94 11.02
C ARG A 245 7.98 2.31 9.66
N GLY A 246 6.69 2.56 9.55
CA GLY A 246 6.07 3.02 8.31
C GLY A 246 5.22 4.26 8.52
N LEU A 247 5.20 5.15 7.52
CA LEU A 247 4.32 6.31 7.43
C LEU A 247 3.48 6.21 6.16
N LEU A 248 2.15 6.19 6.30
CA LEU A 248 1.22 6.37 5.21
C LEU A 248 0.68 7.80 5.26
N LEU A 249 1.14 8.62 4.33
CA LEU A 249 0.72 10.01 4.19
C LEU A 249 0.75 10.40 2.71
N ARG A 250 -0.43 10.57 2.10
CA ARG A 250 -0.51 10.95 0.69
C ARG A 250 -0.39 12.47 0.55
N PHE A 251 0.31 12.92 -0.50
CA PHE A 251 0.36 14.33 -0.87
C PHE A 251 -0.81 14.75 -1.77
N GLU A 252 -1.55 13.81 -2.33
CA GLU A 252 -2.76 13.89 -3.14
C GLU A 252 -2.57 14.49 -4.54
N THR A 253 -1.74 15.50 -4.70
CA THR A 253 -1.29 16.08 -5.99
C THR A 253 0.02 16.80 -5.81
N SER A 254 0.90 16.73 -6.80
CA SER A 254 2.15 17.50 -6.89
C SER A 254 1.96 18.93 -7.38
N ASN A 255 0.74 19.30 -7.78
CA ASN A 255 0.39 20.66 -8.21
C ASN A 255 0.07 21.53 -6.99
N PRO A 256 0.94 22.53 -6.60
CA PRO A 256 0.74 23.32 -5.39
C PRO A 256 -0.58 24.10 -5.39
N ALA A 257 -0.96 24.66 -6.54
CA ALA A 257 -2.18 25.47 -6.66
C ALA A 257 -3.44 24.61 -6.50
N LEU A 258 -3.42 23.36 -7.00
CA LEU A 258 -4.49 22.41 -6.81
C LEU A 258 -4.52 21.90 -5.37
N TYR A 259 -3.35 21.61 -4.79
CA TYR A 259 -3.23 21.17 -3.39
C TYR A 259 -3.88 22.16 -2.42
N GLU A 260 -3.59 23.47 -2.56
CA GLU A 260 -4.12 24.52 -1.69
C GLU A 260 -5.66 24.64 -1.81
N LYS A 261 -6.24 24.38 -2.99
CA LYS A 261 -7.69 24.32 -3.19
C LYS A 261 -8.33 23.12 -2.52
N LEU A 262 -7.63 21.98 -2.47
CA LEU A 262 -8.11 20.74 -1.88
C LEU A 262 -7.95 20.73 -0.36
N HIS A 263 -6.87 21.30 0.15
CA HIS A 263 -6.47 21.28 1.56
C HIS A 263 -6.45 22.71 2.11
N LEU A 264 -7.65 23.25 2.35
CA LEU A 264 -7.84 24.63 2.78
C LEU A 264 -6.96 24.97 3.99
N GLY A 265 -6.14 26.00 3.85
CA GLY A 265 -5.21 26.45 4.89
C GLY A 265 -3.94 25.63 5.04
N SER A 266 -3.65 24.71 4.13
CA SER A 266 -2.44 23.89 4.12
C SER A 266 -1.62 24.11 2.84
N LYS A 267 -0.31 23.88 2.91
CA LYS A 267 0.61 23.98 1.79
C LYS A 267 1.23 22.62 1.46
N LEU A 268 1.46 22.39 0.17
CA LEU A 268 2.10 21.16 -0.31
C LEU A 268 3.51 20.99 0.27
N ASP A 269 4.30 22.07 0.33
CA ASP A 269 5.68 22.01 0.83
C ASP A 269 5.75 21.44 2.26
N SER A 270 4.84 21.86 3.15
CA SER A 270 4.75 21.31 4.51
C SER A 270 4.57 19.79 4.51
N ARG A 271 3.69 19.27 3.63
CA ARG A 271 3.41 17.84 3.46
C ARG A 271 4.64 17.09 2.94
N ILE A 272 5.32 17.66 1.95
CA ILE A 272 6.54 17.08 1.35
C ILE A 272 7.69 17.08 2.35
N ASP A 273 7.91 18.18 3.09
CA ASP A 273 8.95 18.24 4.13
C ASP A 273 8.71 17.24 5.25
N HIS A 274 7.44 17.01 5.61
CA HIS A 274 7.07 15.99 6.60
C HIS A 274 7.41 14.56 6.12
N LEU A 275 7.15 14.25 4.84
CA LEU A 275 7.52 12.97 4.22
C LEU A 275 9.03 12.78 4.15
N LYS A 276 9.78 13.83 3.76
CA LYS A 276 11.26 13.80 3.74
C LYS A 276 11.84 13.57 5.12
N ALA A 277 11.35 14.31 6.13
CA ALA A 277 11.79 14.13 7.52
C ALA A 277 11.53 12.71 8.03
N ALA A 278 10.39 12.12 7.68
CA ALA A 278 10.11 10.73 8.02
C ALA A 278 11.08 9.74 7.34
N TYR A 279 11.35 9.93 6.04
CA TYR A 279 12.32 9.11 5.32
C TYR A 279 13.72 9.18 5.95
N GLU A 280 14.20 10.38 6.27
CA GLU A 280 15.50 10.62 6.93
C GLU A 280 15.57 9.98 8.34
N MET A 281 14.43 9.80 9.02
CA MET A 281 14.34 9.07 10.28
C MET A 281 14.37 7.54 10.10
N GLY A 282 14.26 7.02 8.88
CA GLY A 282 14.23 5.60 8.58
C GLY A 282 12.82 4.99 8.44
N TYR A 283 11.79 5.82 8.23
CA TYR A 283 10.46 5.30 7.94
C TYR A 283 10.37 4.73 6.52
N LEU A 284 9.66 3.62 6.36
CA LEU A 284 9.12 3.17 5.09
C LEU A 284 7.99 4.13 4.68
N ILE A 285 8.13 4.75 3.53
CA ILE A 285 7.16 5.76 3.07
C ILE A 285 6.10 5.12 2.18
N VAL A 286 4.83 5.34 2.52
CA VAL A 286 3.68 5.03 1.66
C VAL A 286 3.02 6.36 1.31
N THR A 287 3.11 6.77 0.04
CA THR A 287 2.57 8.04 -0.44
C THR A 287 2.07 7.94 -1.88
N GLY A 288 1.49 9.00 -2.39
CA GLY A 288 0.91 9.08 -3.73
C GLY A 288 -0.20 10.11 -3.78
N GLY A 289 -1.09 9.98 -4.77
CA GLY A 289 -2.09 10.99 -5.07
C GLY A 289 -3.48 10.46 -5.40
N LEU A 290 -4.36 11.40 -5.70
CA LEU A 290 -5.73 11.15 -6.16
C LEU A 290 -5.78 11.25 -7.69
N ILE A 291 -6.38 10.25 -8.30
CA ILE A 291 -6.63 10.19 -9.75
C ILE A 291 -7.99 10.81 -10.04
N GLY A 292 -8.07 11.66 -11.06
CA GLY A 292 -9.32 12.27 -11.49
C GLY A 292 -9.78 13.45 -10.64
N LEU A 293 -8.84 14.13 -9.96
CA LEU A 293 -9.14 15.37 -9.27
C LEU A 293 -9.65 16.44 -10.23
N PRO A 294 -10.71 17.19 -9.86
CA PRO A 294 -11.17 18.33 -10.66
C PRO A 294 -10.06 19.34 -10.91
N GLY A 295 -9.75 19.61 -12.18
CA GLY A 295 -8.70 20.53 -12.60
C GLY A 295 -7.29 19.94 -12.69
N ALA A 296 -7.10 18.66 -12.39
CA ALA A 296 -5.86 17.95 -12.65
C ALA A 296 -5.73 17.55 -14.13
N SER A 297 -4.50 17.55 -14.62
CA SER A 297 -4.12 17.12 -15.97
C SER A 297 -3.33 15.80 -15.95
N ASN A 298 -3.09 15.20 -17.12
CA ASN A 298 -2.16 14.08 -17.24
C ASN A 298 -0.72 14.49 -16.84
N ASP A 299 -0.34 15.74 -17.03
CA ASP A 299 0.97 16.25 -16.60
C ASP A 299 1.10 16.21 -15.08
N ASP A 300 0.05 16.58 -14.34
CA ASP A 300 0.01 16.49 -12.89
C ASP A 300 0.15 15.04 -12.43
N LEU A 301 -0.56 14.09 -13.06
CA LEU A 301 -0.49 12.65 -12.73
C LEU A 301 0.91 12.05 -12.98
N VAL A 302 1.58 12.45 -14.08
CA VAL A 302 2.97 12.02 -14.33
C VAL A 302 3.91 12.62 -13.30
N ASN A 303 3.76 13.92 -12.97
CA ASN A 303 4.54 14.56 -11.92
C ASN A 303 4.28 13.92 -10.54
N ASP A 304 3.06 13.48 -10.24
CA ASP A 304 2.70 12.76 -9.01
C ASP A 304 3.48 11.45 -8.91
N ILE A 305 3.60 10.68 -9.99
CA ILE A 305 4.40 9.45 -10.02
C ILE A 305 5.88 9.76 -9.81
N ILE A 306 6.41 10.77 -10.50
CA ILE A 306 7.81 11.22 -10.36
C ILE A 306 8.09 11.65 -8.93
N LEU A 307 7.23 12.49 -8.35
CA LEU A 307 7.35 12.95 -6.95
C LEU A 307 7.32 11.76 -5.98
N THR A 308 6.38 10.83 -6.15
CA THR A 308 6.29 9.61 -5.31
C THR A 308 7.60 8.83 -5.33
N SER A 309 8.20 8.65 -6.51
CA SER A 309 9.49 7.98 -6.65
C SER A 309 10.63 8.77 -6.00
N SER A 310 10.65 10.10 -6.16
CA SER A 310 11.68 10.97 -5.59
C SER A 310 11.63 11.04 -4.05
N LEU A 311 10.49 10.79 -3.46
CA LEU A 311 10.29 10.67 -2.01
C LEU A 311 10.69 9.27 -1.47
N HIS A 312 11.32 8.44 -2.27
CA HIS A 312 11.75 7.09 -1.92
C HIS A 312 10.61 6.22 -1.38
N ALA A 313 9.41 6.36 -1.95
CA ALA A 313 8.26 5.62 -1.49
C ALA A 313 8.47 4.10 -1.68
N GLU A 314 8.34 3.36 -0.58
CA GLU A 314 8.30 1.89 -0.55
C GLU A 314 7.01 1.37 -1.22
N MET A 315 5.90 2.13 -1.06
CA MET A 315 4.61 1.77 -1.63
C MET A 315 3.92 2.99 -2.24
N PHE A 316 3.48 2.84 -3.48
CA PHE A 316 2.76 3.86 -4.25
C PHE A 316 1.26 3.70 -4.01
N SER A 317 0.64 4.72 -3.43
CA SER A 317 -0.77 4.76 -3.06
C SER A 317 -1.55 5.75 -3.94
N PHE A 318 -1.86 5.33 -5.17
CA PHE A 318 -2.73 6.08 -6.07
C PHE A 318 -4.15 5.52 -6.01
N GLY A 319 -5.12 6.37 -5.74
CA GLY A 319 -6.52 5.97 -5.69
C GLY A 319 -7.43 6.98 -6.40
N PRO A 320 -8.62 6.56 -6.87
CA PRO A 320 -9.56 7.47 -7.49
C PRO A 320 -10.07 8.52 -6.51
N PHE A 321 -10.27 9.73 -7.00
CA PHE A 321 -11.14 10.69 -6.36
C PHE A 321 -12.57 10.15 -6.36
N LEU A 322 -13.19 10.05 -5.20
CA LEU A 322 -14.60 9.66 -5.05
C LEU A 322 -15.35 10.83 -4.38
N PRO A 323 -16.30 11.47 -5.08
CA PRO A 323 -17.01 12.60 -4.52
C PRO A 323 -17.84 12.20 -3.31
N HIS A 324 -17.73 12.96 -2.21
CA HIS A 324 -18.57 12.78 -1.04
C HIS A 324 -19.69 13.84 -1.06
N PRO A 325 -20.97 13.48 -0.84
CA PRO A 325 -22.10 14.39 -0.97
C PRO A 325 -22.03 15.61 -0.04
N ASP A 326 -21.40 15.47 1.11
CA ASP A 326 -21.28 16.55 2.12
C ASP A 326 -19.99 17.40 1.93
N THR A 327 -19.39 17.42 0.74
CA THR A 327 -18.13 18.13 0.48
C THR A 327 -18.25 19.14 -0.66
N LEU A 328 -17.28 20.05 -0.76
CA LEU A 328 -17.26 21.06 -1.83
C LEU A 328 -17.16 20.46 -3.23
N LEU A 329 -16.62 19.24 -3.36
CA LEU A 329 -16.44 18.54 -4.62
C LEU A 329 -17.54 17.50 -4.91
N ALA A 330 -18.67 17.55 -4.21
CA ALA A 330 -19.76 16.58 -4.33
C ALA A 330 -20.30 16.39 -5.76
N ASN A 331 -20.30 17.46 -6.56
CA ASN A 331 -20.90 17.48 -7.91
C ASN A 331 -19.90 17.13 -9.04
N PHE A 332 -18.65 16.81 -8.72
CA PHE A 332 -17.67 16.41 -9.72
C PHE A 332 -17.73 14.89 -9.94
N PRO A 333 -17.52 14.42 -11.19
CA PRO A 333 -17.52 12.98 -11.47
C PRO A 333 -16.31 12.28 -10.86
N ALA A 334 -16.49 11.01 -10.50
CA ALA A 334 -15.35 10.13 -10.28
C ALA A 334 -14.65 9.80 -11.62
N PRO A 335 -13.33 9.46 -11.61
CA PRO A 335 -12.64 8.99 -12.81
C PRO A 335 -13.19 7.66 -13.29
N SER A 336 -12.90 7.31 -14.54
CA SER A 336 -13.17 5.98 -15.06
C SER A 336 -12.19 4.94 -14.47
N GLU A 337 -12.59 3.66 -14.50
CA GLU A 337 -11.69 2.56 -14.13
C GLU A 337 -10.43 2.53 -15.03
N GLN A 338 -10.58 2.88 -16.30
CA GLN A 338 -9.46 2.93 -17.24
C GLN A 338 -8.41 3.99 -16.86
N ASP A 339 -8.84 5.15 -16.36
CA ASP A 339 -7.93 6.18 -15.87
C ASP A 339 -7.11 5.65 -14.69
N VAL A 340 -7.76 4.94 -13.76
CA VAL A 340 -7.09 4.34 -12.59
C VAL A 340 -6.08 3.28 -13.05
N LEU A 341 -6.48 2.35 -13.91
CA LEU A 341 -5.60 1.31 -14.43
C LEU A 341 -4.44 1.88 -15.23
N GLY A 342 -4.66 2.96 -15.99
CA GLY A 342 -3.62 3.68 -16.72
C GLY A 342 -2.53 4.21 -15.79
N VAL A 343 -2.91 4.88 -14.69
CA VAL A 343 -1.96 5.42 -13.70
C VAL A 343 -1.22 4.31 -12.97
N LEU A 344 -1.91 3.24 -12.51
CA LEU A 344 -1.27 2.12 -11.83
C LEU A 344 -0.25 1.42 -12.74
N SER A 345 -0.62 1.18 -14.00
CA SER A 345 0.27 0.57 -15.00
C SER A 345 1.47 1.46 -15.31
N LEU A 346 1.24 2.77 -15.50
CA LEU A 346 2.31 3.71 -15.74
C LEU A 346 3.29 3.78 -14.57
N ALA A 347 2.79 3.82 -13.34
CA ALA A 347 3.63 3.80 -12.14
C ALA A 347 4.52 2.54 -12.11
N ARG A 348 4.00 1.38 -12.54
CA ARG A 348 4.81 0.16 -12.68
C ARG A 348 5.85 0.26 -13.79
N LEU A 349 5.49 0.81 -14.95
CA LEU A 349 6.44 0.96 -16.07
C LEU A 349 7.59 1.93 -15.72
N MET A 350 7.30 2.99 -14.98
CA MET A 350 8.29 4.00 -14.57
C MET A 350 9.17 3.54 -13.39
N CYS A 351 8.64 2.70 -12.49
CA CYS A 351 9.28 2.34 -11.22
C CYS A 351 9.23 0.82 -10.99
N ALA A 352 9.57 0.02 -12.00
CA ALA A 352 9.35 -1.42 -12.01
C ALA A 352 9.98 -2.16 -10.83
N GLU A 353 11.23 -1.88 -10.50
CA GLU A 353 12.01 -2.58 -9.49
C GLU A 353 11.60 -2.22 -8.06
N LYS A 354 11.35 -0.93 -7.80
CA LYS A 354 11.24 -0.40 -6.43
C LYS A 354 9.80 -0.32 -5.90
N ALA A 355 8.82 -0.14 -6.80
CA ALA A 355 7.47 0.21 -6.36
C ALA A 355 6.64 -1.00 -5.95
N LYS A 356 6.14 -1.02 -4.71
CA LYS A 356 4.92 -1.73 -4.37
C LYS A 356 3.74 -0.84 -4.76
N ILE A 357 2.82 -1.36 -5.56
CA ILE A 357 1.66 -0.59 -6.03
C ILE A 357 0.41 -1.11 -5.33
N LEU A 358 -0.19 -0.22 -4.54
CA LEU A 358 -1.36 -0.51 -3.73
C LEU A 358 -2.65 -0.41 -4.56
N ILE A 359 -3.46 -1.46 -4.50
CA ILE A 359 -4.86 -1.40 -4.89
C ILE A 359 -5.63 -0.81 -3.70
N THR A 360 -6.05 0.44 -3.83
CA THR A 360 -6.68 1.18 -2.73
C THR A 360 -8.13 0.77 -2.53
N THR A 361 -8.66 0.89 -1.30
CA THR A 361 -10.08 0.67 -1.02
C THR A 361 -10.99 1.64 -1.79
N ALA A 362 -10.49 2.84 -2.14
CA ALA A 362 -11.21 3.77 -3.00
C ALA A 362 -11.41 3.18 -4.40
N TYR A 363 -10.38 2.54 -4.97
CA TYR A 363 -10.53 1.86 -6.26
C TYR A 363 -11.47 0.65 -6.15
N GLU A 364 -11.42 -0.11 -5.06
CA GLU A 364 -12.38 -1.20 -4.81
C GLU A 364 -13.82 -0.70 -4.65
N THR A 365 -14.00 0.55 -4.25
CA THR A 365 -15.32 1.20 -4.17
C THR A 365 -15.80 1.65 -5.55
N LEU A 366 -14.89 2.09 -6.42
CA LEU A 366 -15.20 2.50 -7.79
C LEU A 366 -15.59 1.30 -8.66
N SER A 367 -14.93 0.15 -8.51
CA SER A 367 -15.13 -1.05 -9.33
C SER A 367 -15.11 -2.32 -8.50
N SER A 368 -16.09 -3.20 -8.72
CA SER A 368 -16.15 -4.50 -8.05
C SER A 368 -15.03 -5.47 -8.47
N SER A 369 -14.42 -5.25 -9.64
CA SER A 369 -13.28 -6.00 -10.18
C SER A 369 -11.93 -5.32 -9.94
N ALA A 370 -11.90 -4.25 -9.12
CA ALA A 370 -10.70 -3.43 -8.90
C ALA A 370 -9.47 -4.23 -8.46
N ARG A 371 -9.62 -5.18 -7.54
CA ARG A 371 -8.50 -6.02 -7.08
C ARG A 371 -7.93 -6.86 -8.20
N GLU A 372 -8.81 -7.50 -8.97
CA GLU A 372 -8.42 -8.37 -10.09
C GLU A 372 -7.73 -7.55 -11.18
N ASN A 373 -8.41 -6.51 -11.67
CA ASN A 373 -7.89 -5.64 -12.73
C ASN A 373 -6.61 -4.92 -12.32
N GLY A 374 -6.57 -4.41 -11.08
CA GLY A 374 -5.39 -3.71 -10.55
C GLY A 374 -4.18 -4.62 -10.37
N LEU A 375 -4.37 -5.85 -9.85
CA LEU A 375 -3.30 -6.83 -9.73
C LEU A 375 -2.77 -7.29 -11.09
N MET A 376 -3.65 -7.39 -12.09
CA MET A 376 -3.26 -7.73 -13.47
C MET A 376 -2.72 -6.53 -14.25
N SER A 377 -2.72 -5.34 -13.66
CA SER A 377 -2.18 -4.09 -14.23
C SER A 377 -0.91 -3.61 -13.51
N GLY A 378 -0.17 -4.52 -12.88
CA GLY A 378 1.11 -4.21 -12.21
C GLY A 378 1.02 -3.99 -10.71
N GLY A 379 -0.18 -4.04 -10.10
CA GLY A 379 -0.37 -3.97 -8.65
C GLY A 379 0.17 -5.21 -7.92
N ASN A 380 0.65 -5.02 -6.68
CA ASN A 380 1.16 -6.09 -5.84
C ASN A 380 1.00 -5.81 -4.34
N SER A 381 0.05 -4.96 -3.97
CA SER A 381 -0.30 -4.71 -2.57
C SER A 381 -1.80 -4.47 -2.42
N ILE A 382 -2.38 -4.99 -1.34
CA ILE A 382 -3.78 -4.78 -0.95
C ILE A 382 -3.87 -4.51 0.55
N MET A 383 -4.96 -3.84 0.97
CA MET A 383 -5.28 -3.65 2.37
C MET A 383 -6.59 -4.34 2.74
N VAL A 384 -6.66 -4.87 3.96
CA VAL A 384 -7.85 -5.49 4.54
C VAL A 384 -8.26 -4.66 5.75
N ASN A 385 -9.51 -4.19 5.77
CA ASN A 385 -10.01 -3.40 6.88
C ASN A 385 -10.29 -4.29 8.09
N VAL A 386 -9.48 -4.14 9.15
CA VAL A 386 -9.59 -4.87 10.41
C VAL A 386 -10.29 -4.07 11.51
N THR A 387 -10.78 -2.87 11.21
CA THR A 387 -11.58 -2.04 12.12
C THR A 387 -12.85 -2.80 12.54
N PRO A 388 -13.26 -2.77 13.81
CA PRO A 388 -14.53 -3.34 14.25
C PRO A 388 -15.72 -2.75 13.48
N LEU A 389 -16.70 -3.59 13.10
CA LEU A 389 -17.84 -3.20 12.25
C LEU A 389 -18.58 -1.95 12.76
N LYS A 390 -18.71 -1.80 14.09
CA LYS A 390 -19.41 -0.64 14.70
C LYS A 390 -18.77 0.72 14.39
N TYR A 391 -17.51 0.76 13.94
CA TYR A 391 -16.79 1.99 13.60
C TYR A 391 -16.64 2.22 12.09
N ARG A 392 -16.74 1.18 11.26
CA ARG A 392 -16.45 1.28 9.82
C ARG A 392 -17.33 2.26 9.09
N SER A 393 -18.65 2.23 9.33
CA SER A 393 -19.61 3.17 8.73
C SER A 393 -19.39 4.62 9.18
N LEU A 394 -18.73 4.81 10.32
CA LEU A 394 -18.40 6.13 10.84
C LEU A 394 -17.11 6.71 10.25
N TYR A 395 -16.22 5.86 9.68
CA TYR A 395 -15.00 6.32 8.98
C TYR A 395 -15.32 6.57 7.50
N ASN A 396 -16.26 7.46 7.23
CA ASN A 396 -16.86 7.70 5.92
C ASN A 396 -16.09 8.78 5.14
N ILE A 397 -14.83 8.50 4.75
CA ILE A 397 -14.00 9.44 3.95
C ILE A 397 -14.54 9.66 2.54
N TYR A 398 -15.24 8.68 1.98
CA TYR A 398 -16.04 8.70 0.76
C TYR A 398 -17.20 7.71 0.91
N PRO A 399 -18.33 7.86 0.16
CA PRO A 399 -19.53 7.07 0.36
C PRO A 399 -19.38 5.61 -0.15
N HIS A 400 -20.22 4.71 0.36
CA HIS A 400 -20.36 3.33 -0.11
C HIS A 400 -19.05 2.55 -0.12
N ARG A 401 -18.21 2.72 0.89
CA ARG A 401 -16.89 2.10 0.97
C ARG A 401 -16.95 0.59 0.79
N ALA A 402 -16.10 0.07 -0.10
CA ALA A 402 -15.99 -1.36 -0.33
C ALA A 402 -15.75 -2.11 1.00
N HIS A 403 -16.38 -3.27 1.13
CA HIS A 403 -16.24 -4.16 2.29
C HIS A 403 -16.73 -3.59 3.64
N GLU A 404 -17.43 -2.46 3.66
CA GLU A 404 -17.86 -1.80 4.89
C GLU A 404 -18.64 -2.74 5.83
N ASN A 405 -19.54 -3.57 5.26
CA ASN A 405 -20.42 -4.47 6.00
C ASN A 405 -19.86 -5.91 6.13
N GLN A 406 -18.63 -6.16 5.67
CA GLN A 406 -18.03 -7.50 5.73
C GLN A 406 -17.22 -7.68 7.01
N THR A 407 -17.32 -8.85 7.62
CA THR A 407 -16.40 -9.22 8.72
C THR A 407 -14.96 -9.33 8.23
N VAL A 408 -13.99 -9.20 9.13
CA VAL A 408 -12.57 -9.43 8.82
C VAL A 408 -12.36 -10.81 8.21
N ALA A 409 -13.03 -11.83 8.75
CA ALA A 409 -12.95 -13.21 8.24
C ALA A 409 -13.45 -13.36 6.79
N GLN A 410 -14.50 -12.64 6.41
CA GLN A 410 -14.99 -12.62 5.03
C GLN A 410 -14.00 -11.95 4.08
N GLN A 411 -13.51 -10.76 4.43
CA GLN A 411 -12.51 -10.04 3.62
C GLN A 411 -11.22 -10.85 3.43
N VAL A 412 -10.72 -11.47 4.52
CA VAL A 412 -9.52 -12.32 4.49
C VAL A 412 -9.73 -13.51 3.56
N ARG A 413 -10.85 -14.23 3.67
CA ARG A 413 -11.15 -15.37 2.79
C ARG A 413 -11.21 -14.95 1.31
N GLN A 414 -11.91 -13.85 1.01
CA GLN A 414 -12.01 -13.33 -0.35
C GLN A 414 -10.64 -12.94 -0.90
N ALA A 415 -9.85 -12.17 -0.14
CA ALA A 415 -8.51 -11.78 -0.54
C ALA A 415 -7.60 -12.98 -0.82
N LEU A 416 -7.55 -13.97 0.08
CA LEU A 416 -6.73 -15.17 -0.10
C LEU A 416 -7.19 -16.04 -1.26
N SER A 417 -8.51 -16.22 -1.44
CA SER A 417 -9.05 -16.98 -2.57
C SER A 417 -8.69 -16.33 -3.91
N MET A 418 -8.85 -15.01 -3.99
CA MET A 418 -8.50 -14.23 -5.18
C MET A 418 -6.99 -14.27 -5.44
N LEU A 419 -6.13 -14.02 -4.46
CA LEU A 419 -4.68 -14.11 -4.64
C LEU A 419 -4.26 -15.51 -5.13
N LYS A 420 -4.87 -16.56 -4.56
CA LYS A 420 -4.62 -17.94 -5.00
C LYS A 420 -5.00 -18.17 -6.47
N SER A 421 -6.14 -17.64 -6.93
CA SER A 421 -6.58 -17.81 -8.34
C SER A 421 -5.65 -17.14 -9.33
N PHE A 422 -4.96 -16.05 -8.93
CA PHE A 422 -3.95 -15.37 -9.75
C PHE A 422 -2.50 -15.87 -9.53
N GLY A 423 -2.33 -16.92 -8.74
CA GLY A 423 -0.99 -17.44 -8.43
C GLY A 423 -0.17 -16.54 -7.50
N ARG A 424 -0.81 -15.58 -6.81
CA ARG A 424 -0.14 -14.65 -5.90
C ARG A 424 0.02 -15.24 -4.51
N GLY A 425 1.21 -15.15 -3.96
CA GLY A 425 1.48 -15.43 -2.55
C GLY A 425 1.27 -14.17 -1.70
N PRO A 426 0.54 -14.26 -0.57
CA PRO A 426 0.38 -13.13 0.34
C PRO A 426 1.66 -12.92 1.16
N THR A 427 2.78 -12.60 0.50
CA THR A 427 4.12 -12.51 1.08
C THR A 427 4.73 -11.16 0.76
N ASP A 428 5.57 -10.66 1.68
CA ASP A 428 6.36 -9.46 1.50
C ASP A 428 7.60 -9.53 2.41
N LEU A 429 8.73 -9.89 1.83
CA LEU A 429 10.02 -9.87 2.56
C LEU A 429 10.76 -8.54 2.44
N GLY A 430 10.20 -7.59 1.72
CA GLY A 430 10.88 -6.36 1.33
C GLY A 430 11.52 -6.47 -0.06
N SER A 431 11.96 -5.33 -0.56
CA SER A 431 12.65 -5.20 -1.85
C SER A 431 14.15 -5.47 -1.74
#